data_f2e64b60dc4208cb67eda8a165cab397
#
_entry.id   f2e64b60dc4208cb67eda8a165cab397
#
_cell.length_a   1.000
_cell.length_b   1.000
_cell.length_c   1.000
_cell.angle_alpha   90.00
_cell.angle_beta   90.00
_cell.angle_gamma   90.00
#
_symmetry.space_group_name_H-M   'P 1'
#
loop_
_entity.id
_entity.type
_entity.pdbx_description
1 polymer ?
#
loop_
_entity_poly.entity_id
_entity_poly.type
_entity_poly.pdbx_seq_one_letter_code
_entity_poly.pdbx_strand_id
1 'polypeptide(L)'
;IEETVRAEENQRRMLQEALDKAERANRAKTSFLSNMSHEIRTPMNAIIGLNNIALNDPELTPHIREQLEKIGASARHLLNIINDILDMSRIESGRMELRDEEFSFREFLDQTNVMVSGQCADKGLQYECRIIGKTEDYYIGDEMKLKQVLINILGNAVKFTKAPGSVTFTVEQTTGFENYRSLRFTVSDTGIGMNTS
;
A
#
# COMPACT_ATOMS: atom_id res chain seq x y z
N ILE A 1 -37.00 -41.16 1.56
CA ILE A 1 -35.52 -41.30 1.55
C ILE A 1 -34.99 -40.99 0.15
N GLU A 2 -35.49 -41.60 -0.94
CA GLU A 2 -34.99 -41.30 -2.32
C GLU A 2 -35.24 -39.88 -2.79
N GLU A 3 -36.38 -39.27 -2.46
CA GLU A 3 -36.69 -37.88 -2.81
C GLU A 3 -35.74 -36.88 -2.07
N THR A 4 -35.42 -37.17 -0.82
CA THR A 4 -34.49 -36.32 -0.02
C THR A 4 -33.07 -36.38 -0.59
N VAL A 5 -32.60 -37.57 -0.99
CA VAL A 5 -31.29 -37.76 -1.61
C VAL A 5 -31.21 -37.03 -2.95
N ARG A 6 -32.22 -37.11 -3.80
CA ARG A 6 -32.27 -36.39 -5.08
C ARG A 6 -32.32 -34.87 -4.90
N ALA A 7 -33.00 -34.38 -3.87
CA ALA A 7 -33.05 -32.97 -3.55
C ALA A 7 -31.66 -32.45 -3.11
N GLU A 8 -30.96 -33.21 -2.25
CA GLU A 8 -29.60 -32.89 -1.81
C GLU A 8 -28.58 -32.91 -2.97
N GLU A 9 -28.66 -33.90 -3.86
CA GLU A 9 -27.80 -33.97 -5.04
C GLU A 9 -28.03 -32.79 -5.99
N ASN A 10 -29.29 -32.43 -6.23
CA ASN A 10 -29.60 -31.24 -7.04
C ASN A 10 -29.12 -29.95 -6.41
N GLN A 11 -29.28 -29.78 -5.10
CA GLN A 11 -28.79 -28.62 -4.37
C GLN A 11 -27.25 -28.52 -4.43
N ARG A 12 -26.57 -29.65 -4.26
CA ARG A 12 -25.11 -29.73 -4.37
C ARG A 12 -24.60 -29.36 -5.76
N ARG A 13 -25.31 -29.85 -6.81
CA ARG A 13 -24.96 -29.49 -8.19
C ARG A 13 -25.16 -28.02 -8.48
N MET A 14 -26.29 -27.42 -8.06
CA MET A 14 -26.55 -25.99 -8.23
C MET A 14 -25.51 -25.13 -7.49
N LEU A 15 -25.11 -25.55 -6.29
CA LEU A 15 -24.09 -24.87 -5.52
C LEU A 15 -22.73 -24.93 -6.23
N GLN A 16 -22.37 -26.10 -6.77
CA GLN A 16 -21.13 -26.28 -7.53
C GLN A 16 -21.11 -25.41 -8.80
N GLU A 17 -22.20 -25.40 -9.56
CA GLU A 17 -22.35 -24.55 -10.76
C GLU A 17 -22.26 -23.06 -10.43
N ALA A 18 -22.85 -22.63 -9.30
CA ALA A 18 -22.75 -21.25 -8.83
C ALA A 18 -21.33 -20.88 -8.41
N LEU A 19 -20.64 -21.79 -7.71
CA LEU A 19 -19.24 -21.63 -7.32
C LEU A 19 -18.33 -21.50 -8.55
N ASP A 20 -18.45 -22.42 -9.51
CA ASP A 20 -17.66 -22.40 -10.74
C ASP A 20 -17.90 -21.12 -11.54
N LYS A 21 -19.14 -20.61 -11.58
CA LYS A 21 -19.46 -19.34 -12.23
C LYS A 21 -18.83 -18.16 -11.52
N ALA A 22 -18.89 -18.14 -10.19
CA ALA A 22 -18.28 -17.09 -9.38
C ALA A 22 -16.75 -17.07 -9.54
N GLU A 23 -16.11 -18.24 -9.53
CA GLU A 23 -14.67 -18.35 -9.76
C GLU A 23 -14.25 -17.87 -11.16
N ARG A 24 -15.00 -18.27 -12.20
CA ARG A 24 -14.71 -17.79 -13.57
C ARG A 24 -14.84 -16.27 -13.68
N ALA A 25 -15.89 -15.70 -13.10
CA ALA A 25 -16.09 -14.25 -13.09
C ALA A 25 -14.95 -13.54 -12.35
N ASN A 26 -14.51 -14.08 -11.21
CA ASN A 26 -13.41 -13.51 -10.43
C ASN A 26 -12.06 -13.60 -11.18
N ARG A 27 -11.79 -14.73 -11.84
CA ARG A 27 -10.60 -14.89 -12.71
C ARG A 27 -10.61 -13.90 -13.87
N ALA A 28 -11.76 -13.73 -14.55
CA ALA A 28 -11.89 -12.76 -15.64
C ALA A 28 -11.69 -11.31 -15.15
N LYS A 29 -12.26 -10.93 -13.99
CA LYS A 29 -12.07 -9.63 -13.35
C LYS A 29 -10.58 -9.36 -13.07
N THR A 30 -9.88 -10.33 -12.45
CA THR A 30 -8.46 -10.19 -12.10
C THR A 30 -7.58 -10.07 -13.34
N SER A 31 -7.83 -10.90 -14.37
CA SER A 31 -7.10 -10.85 -15.64
C SER A 31 -7.31 -9.52 -16.37
N PHE A 32 -8.56 -9.04 -16.43
CA PHE A 32 -8.91 -7.75 -17.02
C PHE A 32 -8.17 -6.60 -16.33
N LEU A 33 -8.25 -6.53 -15.00
CA LEU A 33 -7.58 -5.49 -14.22
C LEU A 33 -6.04 -5.53 -14.39
N SER A 34 -5.46 -6.73 -14.43
CA SER A 34 -4.02 -6.89 -14.65
C SER A 34 -3.59 -6.35 -16.03
N ASN A 35 -4.32 -6.69 -17.08
CA ASN A 35 -4.04 -6.20 -18.44
C ASN A 35 -4.21 -4.68 -18.53
N MET A 36 -5.32 -4.15 -17.98
CA MET A 36 -5.58 -2.71 -17.96
C MET A 36 -4.48 -1.94 -17.23
N SER A 37 -3.96 -2.48 -16.12
CA SER A 37 -2.86 -1.83 -15.43
C SER A 37 -1.60 -1.73 -16.29
N HIS A 38 -1.24 -2.78 -17.01
CA HIS A 38 -0.10 -2.73 -17.91
C HIS A 38 -0.30 -1.70 -19.03
N GLU A 39 -1.49 -1.67 -19.60
CA GLU A 39 -1.83 -0.72 -20.68
C GLU A 39 -1.88 0.73 -20.19
N ILE A 40 -2.24 0.99 -18.93
CA ILE A 40 -2.23 2.34 -18.36
C ILE A 40 -0.84 2.71 -17.83
N ARG A 41 -0.08 1.77 -17.29
CA ARG A 41 1.27 2.04 -16.75
C ARG A 41 2.23 2.54 -17.81
N THR A 42 2.19 1.97 -19.00
CA THR A 42 3.09 2.34 -20.11
C THR A 42 2.97 3.83 -20.50
N PRO A 43 1.79 4.36 -20.86
CA PRO A 43 1.66 5.78 -21.18
C PRO A 43 1.90 6.70 -19.98
N MET A 44 1.53 6.25 -18.76
CA MET A 44 1.77 7.04 -17.55
C MET A 44 3.25 7.19 -17.23
N ASN A 45 4.05 6.14 -17.39
CA ASN A 45 5.50 6.22 -17.22
C ASN A 45 6.13 7.11 -18.29
N ALA A 46 5.61 7.10 -19.52
CA ALA A 46 6.05 8.02 -20.55
C ALA A 46 5.75 9.49 -20.18
N ILE A 47 4.54 9.77 -19.67
CA ILE A 47 4.17 11.12 -19.19
C ILE A 47 5.10 11.56 -18.05
N ILE A 48 5.35 10.70 -17.07
CA ILE A 48 6.25 11.01 -15.94
C ILE A 48 7.68 11.23 -16.45
N GLY A 49 8.15 10.41 -17.39
CA GLY A 49 9.48 10.55 -17.99
C GLY A 49 9.65 11.88 -18.73
N LEU A 50 8.68 12.23 -19.58
CA LEU A 50 8.70 13.50 -20.31
C LEU A 50 8.59 14.70 -19.36
N ASN A 51 7.77 14.60 -18.34
CA ASN A 51 7.64 15.63 -17.32
C ASN A 51 8.96 15.85 -16.55
N ASN A 52 9.66 14.78 -16.20
CA ASN A 52 10.96 14.87 -15.53
C ASN A 52 12.03 15.49 -16.45
N ILE A 53 12.01 15.14 -17.75
CA ILE A 53 12.91 15.75 -18.74
C ILE A 53 12.64 17.25 -18.85
N ALA A 54 11.35 17.64 -18.94
CA ALA A 54 10.97 19.05 -19.00
C ALA A 54 11.38 19.82 -17.72
N LEU A 55 11.25 19.22 -16.55
CA LEU A 55 11.66 19.85 -15.27
C LEU A 55 13.17 20.08 -15.15
N ASN A 56 13.99 19.38 -15.92
CA ASN A 56 15.44 19.56 -15.94
C ASN A 56 15.88 20.72 -16.85
N ASP A 57 14.97 21.37 -17.58
CA ASP A 57 15.29 22.52 -18.40
C ASP A 57 15.65 23.74 -17.48
N PRO A 58 16.86 24.29 -17.59
CA PRO A 58 17.28 25.43 -16.76
C PRO A 58 16.55 26.75 -17.15
N GLU A 59 15.97 26.83 -18.33
CA GLU A 59 15.27 28.04 -18.80
C GLU A 59 13.79 28.07 -18.41
N LEU A 60 13.30 27.07 -17.64
CA LEU A 60 11.91 27.05 -17.17
C LEU A 60 11.60 28.22 -16.26
N THR A 61 10.53 28.94 -16.60
CA THR A 61 9.99 29.95 -15.68
C THR A 61 9.43 29.26 -14.41
N PRO A 62 9.47 29.95 -13.25
CA PRO A 62 8.91 29.40 -12.00
C PRO A 62 7.47 28.94 -12.14
N HIS A 63 6.66 29.67 -12.91
CA HIS A 63 5.26 29.29 -13.18
C HIS A 63 5.13 27.96 -13.93
N ILE A 64 5.90 27.77 -15.00
CA ILE A 64 5.85 26.51 -15.77
C ILE A 64 6.38 25.35 -14.95
N ARG A 65 7.44 25.57 -14.17
CA ARG A 65 7.98 24.57 -13.23
C ARG A 65 6.90 24.08 -12.26
N GLU A 66 6.19 24.99 -11.62
CA GLU A 66 5.10 24.65 -10.70
C GLU A 66 3.99 23.81 -11.40
N GLN A 67 3.64 24.16 -12.64
CA GLN A 67 2.64 23.37 -13.37
C GLN A 67 3.15 21.95 -13.70
N LEU A 68 4.39 21.80 -14.13
CA LEU A 68 4.99 20.51 -14.41
C LEU A 68 5.10 19.65 -13.13
N GLU A 69 5.45 20.24 -11.99
CA GLU A 69 5.46 19.54 -10.70
C GLU A 69 4.06 19.00 -10.33
N LYS A 70 3.00 19.79 -10.54
CA LYS A 70 1.61 19.37 -10.35
C LYS A 70 1.20 18.24 -11.31
N ILE A 71 1.60 18.31 -12.59
CA ILE A 71 1.35 17.25 -13.57
C ILE A 71 2.04 15.95 -13.13
N GLY A 72 3.31 16.04 -12.77
CA GLY A 72 4.07 14.88 -12.30
C GLY A 72 3.49 14.24 -11.03
N ALA A 73 3.06 15.07 -10.08
CA ALA A 73 2.40 14.61 -8.87
C ALA A 73 1.07 13.89 -9.18
N SER A 74 0.25 14.47 -10.06
CA SER A 74 -1.04 13.89 -10.48
C SER A 74 -0.84 12.55 -11.22
N ALA A 75 0.16 12.48 -12.09
CA ALA A 75 0.49 11.27 -12.84
C ALA A 75 0.93 10.12 -11.91
N ARG A 76 1.81 10.43 -10.94
CA ARG A 76 2.22 9.45 -9.92
C ARG A 76 1.05 9.02 -9.03
N HIS A 77 0.18 9.95 -8.64
CA HIS A 77 -1.01 9.63 -7.86
C HIS A 77 -1.94 8.66 -8.61
N LEU A 78 -2.18 8.88 -9.91
CA LEU A 78 -2.98 7.97 -10.73
C LEU A 78 -2.38 6.57 -10.81
N LEU A 79 -1.06 6.45 -10.98
CA LEU A 79 -0.37 5.15 -10.96
C LEU A 79 -0.54 4.42 -9.62
N ASN A 80 -0.47 5.15 -8.51
CA ASN A 80 -0.68 4.55 -7.19
C ASN A 80 -2.10 4.00 -7.05
N ILE A 81 -3.14 4.76 -7.46
CA ILE A 81 -4.53 4.28 -7.45
C ILE A 81 -4.70 2.99 -8.26
N ILE A 82 -4.08 2.93 -9.46
CA ILE A 82 -4.16 1.75 -10.31
C ILE A 82 -3.49 0.55 -9.63
N ASN A 83 -2.32 0.74 -9.02
CA ASN A 83 -1.63 -0.31 -8.30
C ASN A 83 -2.44 -0.78 -7.08
N ASP A 84 -3.09 0.13 -6.33
CA ASP A 84 -3.96 -0.20 -5.19
C ASP A 84 -5.17 -1.05 -5.63
N ILE A 85 -5.81 -0.70 -6.77
CA ILE A 85 -6.92 -1.48 -7.34
C ILE A 85 -6.45 -2.90 -7.71
N LEU A 86 -5.25 -3.03 -8.28
CA LEU A 86 -4.68 -4.34 -8.61
C LEU A 86 -4.36 -5.16 -7.38
N ASP A 87 -3.74 -4.54 -6.37
CA ASP A 87 -3.40 -5.22 -5.12
C ASP A 87 -4.69 -5.71 -4.44
N MET A 88 -5.75 -4.87 -4.41
CA MET A 88 -7.06 -5.27 -3.89
C MET A 88 -7.65 -6.46 -4.65
N SER A 89 -7.59 -6.44 -5.99
CA SER A 89 -8.08 -7.55 -6.82
C SER A 89 -7.31 -8.86 -6.58
N ARG A 90 -5.97 -8.77 -6.34
CA ARG A 90 -5.16 -9.94 -5.99
C ARG A 90 -5.47 -10.49 -4.60
N ILE A 91 -5.73 -9.60 -3.64
CA ILE A 91 -6.15 -9.99 -2.28
C ILE A 91 -7.51 -10.70 -2.35
N GLU A 92 -8.52 -10.08 -3.00
CA GLU A 92 -9.86 -10.65 -3.13
C GLU A 92 -9.87 -12.02 -3.82
N SER A 93 -8.98 -12.23 -4.78
CA SER A 93 -8.86 -13.51 -5.49
C SER A 93 -7.98 -14.55 -4.79
N GLY A 94 -7.41 -14.23 -3.62
CA GLY A 94 -6.47 -15.11 -2.90
C GLY A 94 -5.16 -15.36 -3.63
N ARG A 95 -4.80 -14.52 -4.61
CA ARG A 95 -3.61 -14.67 -5.46
C ARG A 95 -2.48 -13.73 -5.09
N MET A 96 -2.59 -13.06 -3.96
CA MET A 96 -1.49 -12.25 -3.46
C MET A 96 -0.41 -13.17 -2.91
N GLU A 97 0.73 -13.17 -3.57
CA GLU A 97 1.94 -13.85 -3.10
C GLU A 97 2.85 -12.83 -2.44
N LEU A 98 3.34 -13.13 -1.26
CA LEU A 98 4.36 -12.34 -0.59
C LEU A 98 5.74 -12.87 -0.97
N ARG A 99 6.71 -11.98 -1.09
CA ARG A 99 8.10 -12.32 -1.33
C ARG A 99 8.82 -12.42 0.00
N ASP A 100 9.26 -13.63 0.32
CA ASP A 100 10.06 -13.87 1.52
C ASP A 100 11.55 -13.65 1.18
N GLU A 101 11.97 -12.38 1.24
CA GLU A 101 13.37 -11.97 1.01
C GLU A 101 13.97 -11.44 2.33
N GLU A 102 15.26 -11.65 2.52
CA GLU A 102 15.98 -11.08 3.66
C GLU A 102 16.19 -9.58 3.44
N PHE A 103 15.85 -8.76 4.43
CA PHE A 103 16.05 -7.31 4.38
C PHE A 103 16.60 -6.76 5.69
N SER A 104 17.37 -5.68 5.60
CA SER A 104 17.87 -4.93 6.74
C SER A 104 16.76 -4.12 7.38
N PHE A 105 16.40 -4.45 8.61
CA PHE A 105 15.35 -3.76 9.33
C PHE A 105 15.72 -2.32 9.66
N ARG A 106 17.01 -2.07 9.89
CA ARG A 106 17.50 -0.72 10.12
C ARG A 106 17.34 0.16 8.89
N GLU A 107 17.76 -0.32 7.72
CA GLU A 107 17.64 0.43 6.47
C GLU A 107 16.15 0.66 6.12
N PHE A 108 15.31 -0.33 6.33
CA PHE A 108 13.87 -0.23 6.16
C PHE A 108 13.27 0.89 7.03
N LEU A 109 13.61 0.95 8.32
CA LEU A 109 13.13 1.99 9.22
C LEU A 109 13.71 3.37 8.86
N ASP A 110 15.01 3.45 8.55
CA ASP A 110 15.65 4.71 8.19
C ASP A 110 14.99 5.32 6.94
N GLN A 111 14.76 4.53 5.90
CA GLN A 111 14.08 4.99 4.67
C GLN A 111 12.65 5.44 4.96
N THR A 112 11.91 4.69 5.78
CA THR A 112 10.55 5.05 6.17
C THR A 112 10.54 6.36 6.96
N ASN A 113 11.45 6.52 7.92
CA ASN A 113 11.55 7.70 8.75
C ASN A 113 11.92 8.95 7.94
N VAL A 114 12.88 8.84 7.01
CA VAL A 114 13.27 9.96 6.13
C VAL A 114 12.07 10.49 5.35
N MET A 115 11.25 9.58 4.77
CA MET A 115 10.09 9.98 3.98
C MET A 115 9.01 10.67 4.84
N VAL A 116 8.72 10.13 6.01
CA VAL A 116 7.64 10.65 6.87
C VAL A 116 8.08 11.93 7.58
N SER A 117 9.32 12.00 8.07
CA SER A 117 9.84 13.21 8.73
C SER A 117 9.87 14.41 7.78
N GLY A 118 10.21 14.20 6.50
CA GLY A 118 10.14 15.24 5.48
C GLY A 118 8.72 15.78 5.31
N GLN A 119 7.73 14.90 5.14
CA GLN A 119 6.32 15.27 5.01
C GLN A 119 5.79 16.00 6.25
N CYS A 120 6.21 15.58 7.45
CA CYS A 120 5.84 16.24 8.70
C CYS A 120 6.46 17.64 8.78
N ALA A 121 7.74 17.79 8.44
CA ALA A 121 8.43 19.07 8.43
C ALA A 121 7.77 20.07 7.48
N ASP A 122 7.46 19.66 6.25
CA ASP A 122 6.76 20.48 5.25
C ASP A 122 5.40 21.00 5.75
N LYS A 123 4.75 20.22 6.64
CA LYS A 123 3.44 20.54 7.20
C LYS A 123 3.49 21.20 8.59
N GLY A 124 4.68 21.39 9.16
CA GLY A 124 4.87 21.95 10.50
C GLY A 124 4.41 21.02 11.63
N LEU A 125 4.50 19.71 11.43
CA LEU A 125 4.17 18.68 12.41
C LEU A 125 5.42 18.17 13.10
N GLN A 126 5.29 17.77 14.38
CA GLN A 126 6.33 17.03 15.08
C GLN A 126 6.26 15.55 14.69
N TYR A 127 7.41 14.94 14.40
CA TYR A 127 7.51 13.51 14.11
C TYR A 127 8.47 12.84 15.09
N GLU A 128 8.05 11.67 15.59
CA GLU A 128 8.89 10.86 16.46
C GLU A 128 8.77 9.38 16.07
N CYS A 129 9.93 8.71 15.92
CA CYS A 129 10.01 7.27 15.79
C CYS A 129 10.57 6.65 17.07
N ARG A 130 9.86 5.69 17.65
CA ARG A 130 10.24 4.98 18.88
C ARG A 130 10.41 3.50 18.60
N ILE A 131 11.53 2.92 19.02
CA ILE A 131 11.73 1.48 19.03
C ILE A 131 11.68 1.01 20.48
N ILE A 132 10.75 0.09 20.78
CA ILE A 132 10.58 -0.46 22.12
C ILE A 132 11.14 -1.87 22.16
N GLY A 133 12.07 -2.08 23.08
CA GLY A 133 12.74 -3.37 23.23
C GLY A 133 13.88 -3.56 22.23
N LYS A 134 14.24 -4.83 21.99
CA LYS A 134 15.31 -5.23 21.08
C LYS A 134 14.70 -5.80 19.81
N THR A 135 15.10 -5.28 18.68
CA THR A 135 14.75 -5.82 17.34
C THR A 135 15.94 -6.57 16.76
N GLU A 136 15.69 -7.44 15.81
CA GLU A 136 16.74 -8.10 15.04
C GLU A 136 17.27 -7.16 13.95
N ASP A 137 18.49 -7.40 13.48
CA ASP A 137 19.10 -6.60 12.42
C ASP A 137 18.50 -6.92 11.04
N TYR A 138 18.09 -8.19 10.84
CA TYR A 138 17.52 -8.70 9.59
C TYR A 138 16.25 -9.49 9.86
N TYR A 139 15.30 -9.38 8.93
CA TYR A 139 14.08 -10.17 8.88
C TYR A 139 13.89 -10.76 7.49
N ILE A 140 13.11 -11.84 7.41
CA ILE A 140 12.65 -12.42 6.14
C ILE A 140 11.19 -12.06 5.96
N GLY A 141 10.86 -11.46 4.82
CA GLY A 141 9.50 -11.05 4.49
C GLY A 141 9.46 -10.15 3.26
N ASP A 142 8.27 -9.66 2.92
CA ASP A 142 8.08 -8.71 1.82
C ASP A 142 8.27 -7.27 2.30
N GLU A 143 9.52 -6.80 2.24
CA GLU A 143 9.89 -5.42 2.60
C GLU A 143 9.04 -4.38 1.86
N MET A 144 8.86 -4.59 0.55
CA MET A 144 8.12 -3.64 -0.31
C MET A 144 6.67 -3.50 0.12
N LYS A 145 5.99 -4.63 0.40
CA LYS A 145 4.60 -4.61 0.85
C LYS A 145 4.46 -4.05 2.26
N LEU A 146 5.38 -4.41 3.15
CA LEU A 146 5.42 -3.84 4.50
C LEU A 146 5.59 -2.32 4.45
N LYS A 147 6.54 -1.84 3.63
CA LYS A 147 6.77 -0.41 3.42
C LYS A 147 5.55 0.30 2.84
N GLN A 148 4.89 -0.29 1.85
CA GLN A 148 3.66 0.24 1.25
C GLN A 148 2.57 0.43 2.30
N VAL A 149 2.32 -0.57 3.16
CA VAL A 149 1.33 -0.49 4.25
C VAL A 149 1.68 0.64 5.23
N LEU A 150 2.93 0.69 5.68
CA LEU A 150 3.35 1.71 6.66
C LEU A 150 3.28 3.12 6.08
N ILE A 151 3.74 3.34 4.87
CA ILE A 151 3.67 4.66 4.20
C ILE A 151 2.22 5.09 4.01
N ASN A 152 1.31 4.18 3.69
CA ASN A 152 -0.12 4.50 3.57
C ASN A 152 -0.72 4.94 4.92
N ILE A 153 -0.40 4.24 6.01
CA ILE A 153 -0.92 4.58 7.35
C ILE A 153 -0.29 5.88 7.86
N LEU A 154 1.03 6.01 7.78
CA LEU A 154 1.76 7.19 8.21
C LEU A 154 1.39 8.43 7.36
N GLY A 155 1.24 8.25 6.05
CA GLY A 155 0.77 9.30 5.16
C GLY A 155 -0.64 9.79 5.51
N ASN A 156 -1.53 8.89 5.90
CA ASN A 156 -2.86 9.28 6.41
C ASN A 156 -2.76 10.04 7.73
N ALA A 157 -1.92 9.61 8.66
CA ALA A 157 -1.66 10.32 9.91
C ALA A 157 -1.18 11.76 9.63
N VAL A 158 -0.17 11.92 8.75
CA VAL A 158 0.29 13.25 8.34
C VAL A 158 -0.81 14.05 7.64
N LYS A 159 -1.56 13.43 6.72
CA LYS A 159 -2.62 14.10 5.94
C LYS A 159 -3.70 14.69 6.84
N PHE A 160 -4.16 13.96 7.83
CA PHE A 160 -5.29 14.32 8.68
C PHE A 160 -4.90 15.04 9.98
N THR A 161 -3.62 15.21 10.27
CA THR A 161 -3.12 16.04 11.37
C THR A 161 -2.88 17.46 10.89
N LYS A 162 -3.34 18.45 11.66
CA LYS A 162 -3.10 19.88 11.41
C LYS A 162 -1.98 20.39 12.31
N ALA A 163 -1.24 21.36 11.83
CA ALA A 163 -0.26 22.06 12.66
C ALA A 163 -0.96 23.05 13.64
N PRO A 164 -0.46 23.19 14.87
CA PRO A 164 0.59 22.38 15.48
C PRO A 164 0.05 21.00 15.91
N GLY A 165 0.74 19.94 15.50
CA GLY A 165 0.32 18.57 15.83
C GLY A 165 1.52 17.62 15.78
N SER A 166 1.29 16.36 16.12
CA SER A 166 2.34 15.35 16.15
C SER A 166 1.88 14.02 15.53
N VAL A 167 2.86 13.31 14.97
CA VAL A 167 2.74 11.93 14.52
C VAL A 167 3.83 11.11 15.19
N THR A 168 3.46 10.06 15.90
CA THR A 168 4.40 9.14 16.56
C THR A 168 4.29 7.76 15.92
N PHE A 169 5.41 7.25 15.46
CA PHE A 169 5.55 5.89 14.94
C PHE A 169 6.29 5.03 15.95
N THR A 170 5.66 3.98 16.44
CA THR A 170 6.26 3.07 17.42
C THR A 170 6.40 1.68 16.84
N VAL A 171 7.57 1.10 16.99
CA VAL A 171 7.89 -0.27 16.60
C VAL A 171 8.24 -1.07 17.84
N GLU A 172 7.57 -2.19 18.04
CA GLU A 172 7.79 -3.07 19.18
C GLU A 172 7.91 -4.51 18.69
N GLN A 173 8.98 -5.21 19.04
CA GLN A 173 9.03 -6.66 18.90
C GLN A 173 8.29 -7.30 20.05
N THR A 174 7.18 -7.95 19.76
CA THR A 174 6.41 -8.72 20.72
C THR A 174 6.94 -10.15 20.82
N THR A 175 6.14 -11.09 21.31
CA THR A 175 6.54 -12.50 21.46
C THR A 175 6.93 -13.12 20.12
N GLY A 176 8.00 -13.93 20.12
CA GLY A 176 8.41 -14.77 18.99
C GLY A 176 8.22 -16.24 19.33
N PHE A 177 7.98 -17.07 18.31
CA PHE A 177 7.98 -18.53 18.42
C PHE A 177 8.94 -19.11 17.39
N GLU A 178 9.89 -19.94 17.85
CA GLU A 178 10.96 -20.48 17.00
C GLU A 178 11.72 -19.40 16.23
N ASN A 179 11.65 -19.45 14.89
CA ASN A 179 12.28 -18.49 13.98
C ASN A 179 11.38 -17.32 13.57
N TYR A 180 10.15 -17.29 14.07
CA TYR A 180 9.21 -16.21 13.77
C TYR A 180 9.27 -15.10 14.84
N ARG A 181 9.14 -13.88 14.41
CA ARG A 181 9.05 -12.70 15.28
C ARG A 181 7.79 -11.91 14.95
N SER A 182 7.09 -11.51 15.98
CA SER A 182 5.94 -10.61 15.81
C SER A 182 6.39 -9.18 16.04
N LEU A 183 6.21 -8.34 15.03
CA LEU A 183 6.44 -6.90 15.12
C LEU A 183 5.11 -6.19 15.21
N ARG A 184 4.98 -5.30 16.18
CA ARG A 184 3.85 -4.40 16.32
C ARG A 184 4.27 -3.01 15.85
N PHE A 185 3.56 -2.50 14.85
CA PHE A 185 3.70 -1.14 14.37
C PHE A 185 2.50 -0.33 14.86
N THR A 186 2.76 0.75 15.57
CA THR A 186 1.73 1.63 16.10
C THR A 186 1.96 3.03 15.55
N VAL A 187 0.93 3.61 14.97
CA VAL A 187 0.93 5.00 14.51
C VAL A 187 -0.09 5.76 15.33
N SER A 188 0.35 6.82 16.00
CA SER A 188 -0.48 7.72 16.78
C SER A 188 -0.37 9.13 16.21
N ASP A 189 -1.49 9.78 16.00
CA ASP A 189 -1.57 11.15 15.50
C ASP A 189 -2.50 11.99 16.39
N THR A 190 -2.32 13.32 16.33
CA THR A 190 -3.18 14.29 17.01
C THR A 190 -4.19 14.94 16.06
N GLY A 191 -4.56 14.23 14.99
CA GLY A 191 -5.47 14.70 13.95
C GLY A 191 -6.95 14.68 14.35
N ILE A 192 -7.80 14.76 13.34
CA ILE A 192 -9.26 14.85 13.52
C ILE A 192 -9.89 13.56 14.05
N GLY A 193 -9.16 12.45 14.08
CA GLY A 193 -9.69 11.14 14.45
C GLY A 193 -10.66 10.56 13.42
N MET A 194 -11.18 9.37 13.73
CA MET A 194 -12.20 8.67 12.95
C MET A 194 -13.47 8.56 13.78
N ASN A 195 -14.62 8.95 13.22
CA ASN A 195 -15.90 8.75 13.88
C ASN A 195 -16.22 7.24 13.91
N THR A 196 -16.57 6.73 15.08
CA THR A 196 -17.20 5.41 15.21
C THR A 196 -18.67 5.56 14.81
N SER A 197 -18.97 5.38 13.52
CA SER A 197 -20.33 5.22 13.03
C SER A 197 -20.68 3.74 12.87
#